data_2f9fbf1ab9fd2bd8aeb39b4ec389d2df
#
_entry.id   2f9fbf1ab9fd2bd8aeb39b4ec389d2df
#
_cell.length_a   1.000
_cell.length_b   1.000
_cell.length_c   1.000
_cell.angle_alpha   90.00
_cell.angle_beta   90.00
_cell.angle_gamma   90.00
#
_symmetry.space_group_name_H-M   'P 1'
#
loop_
_entity.id
_entity.type
_entity.pdbx_description
1 polymer ?
#
loop_
_entity_poly.entity_id
_entity_poly.type
_entity_poly.pdbx_seq_one_letter_code
_entity_poly.pdbx_strand_id
1 'polypeptide(L)'
;MMYNSFNGVKKMENGVLLQGFHWYIKPEEKLWKQLQEKVKSYKEMGFSAIWLPPAYKGVGGINDNGYGVYDLYDLGEFNQKGSIETKYGTKVDYLACIQAFQKAGIDVYGDIVLNHKMGADGTEIVNAKEVNRQNTNEIISDDEQIEVYTLFTFPGRNKKYSDFIWHWYHFDGIDYDEKTHRNTIFLFNQKSWDQEVDDENGNYDYLMGADLDFGNEETVQEVTSWLYWYINLTKINGLRLDAVKHIPASFYKNLLPKIYHDFNKELFTVGEYWHGDVYHLEKYLKEVNFEMSLFDVPLH
;
A
#
# COMPACT_ATOMS: atom_id res chain seq x y z
N MET A 1 -18.62 29.66 -12.80
CA MET A 1 -17.22 29.44 -13.19
C MET A 1 -17.12 27.99 -13.64
N MET A 2 -16.84 27.78 -14.92
CA MET A 2 -16.69 26.42 -15.46
C MET A 2 -15.36 25.84 -14.98
N TYR A 3 -15.41 24.82 -14.16
CA TYR A 3 -14.22 24.02 -13.88
C TYR A 3 -13.92 23.22 -15.15
N ASN A 4 -12.80 23.52 -15.77
CA ASN A 4 -12.26 22.72 -16.87
C ASN A 4 -12.06 21.29 -16.42
N SER A 5 -12.45 20.34 -17.27
CA SER A 5 -12.20 18.93 -17.11
C SER A 5 -10.73 18.66 -16.77
N PHE A 6 -10.47 18.15 -15.56
CA PHE A 6 -9.17 17.60 -15.19
C PHE A 6 -8.89 16.39 -16.08
N ASN A 7 -7.80 16.45 -16.84
CA ASN A 7 -7.36 15.35 -17.68
C ASN A 7 -6.92 14.16 -16.80
N GLY A 8 -7.61 13.05 -16.88
CA GLY A 8 -7.11 11.74 -16.45
C GLY A 8 -7.86 11.04 -15.31
N VAL A 9 -8.61 11.73 -14.46
CA VAL A 9 -9.34 11.06 -13.38
C VAL A 9 -10.77 10.74 -13.80
N LYS A 10 -11.14 9.46 -13.83
CA LYS A 10 -12.52 9.02 -14.07
C LYS A 10 -13.41 9.58 -12.95
N LYS A 11 -14.17 10.62 -13.26
CA LYS A 11 -15.19 11.15 -12.36
C LYS A 11 -16.34 10.16 -12.31
N MET A 12 -16.52 9.49 -11.19
CA MET A 12 -17.69 8.63 -10.95
C MET A 12 -18.89 9.55 -10.69
N GLU A 13 -19.77 9.69 -11.69
CA GLU A 13 -21.04 10.39 -11.52
C GLU A 13 -22.01 9.48 -10.77
N ASN A 14 -22.42 9.89 -9.54
CA ASN A 14 -23.42 9.20 -8.72
C ASN A 14 -23.11 7.71 -8.43
N GLY A 15 -21.86 7.37 -8.20
CA GLY A 15 -21.43 6.03 -7.84
C GLY A 15 -21.56 5.73 -6.34
N VAL A 16 -21.74 4.44 -6.03
CA VAL A 16 -21.72 3.95 -4.64
C VAL A 16 -20.59 2.92 -4.52
N LEU A 17 -19.58 3.23 -3.71
CA LEU A 17 -18.44 2.36 -3.41
C LEU A 17 -18.74 1.50 -2.19
N LEU A 18 -18.67 0.18 -2.34
CA LEU A 18 -18.71 -0.78 -1.25
C LEU A 18 -17.30 -1.09 -0.76
N GLN A 19 -17.00 -0.92 0.53
CA GLN A 19 -15.87 -1.59 1.15
C GLN A 19 -16.22 -3.08 1.29
N GLY A 20 -15.57 -3.94 0.48
CA GLY A 20 -15.91 -5.35 0.34
C GLY A 20 -15.43 -6.25 1.48
N PHE A 21 -15.00 -5.69 2.60
CA PHE A 21 -14.43 -6.43 3.72
C PHE A 21 -14.62 -5.69 5.05
N HIS A 22 -14.37 -6.40 6.13
CA HIS A 22 -14.21 -5.82 7.46
C HIS A 22 -12.97 -6.43 8.15
N TRP A 23 -12.48 -5.76 9.20
CA TRP A 23 -11.21 -6.11 9.85
C TRP A 23 -11.16 -7.52 10.42
N TYR A 24 -12.30 -8.06 10.87
CA TYR A 24 -12.42 -9.32 11.63
C TYR A 24 -12.78 -10.54 10.77
N ILE A 25 -12.69 -10.46 9.45
CA ILE A 25 -12.87 -11.61 8.56
C ILE A 25 -11.88 -12.72 8.95
N LYS A 26 -12.37 -13.96 8.99
CA LYS A 26 -11.55 -15.13 9.28
C LYS A 26 -11.14 -15.84 7.98
N PRO A 27 -9.97 -16.50 7.97
CA PRO A 27 -9.49 -17.23 6.77
C PRO A 27 -10.47 -18.28 6.25
N GLU A 28 -11.21 -18.93 7.15
CA GLU A 28 -12.18 -19.98 6.81
C GLU A 28 -13.35 -19.43 5.98
N GLU A 29 -13.61 -18.15 6.07
CA GLU A 29 -14.70 -17.49 5.34
C GLU A 29 -14.45 -17.38 3.84
N LYS A 30 -13.17 -17.48 3.39
CA LYS A 30 -12.79 -17.46 1.96
C LYS A 30 -13.41 -16.26 1.22
N LEU A 31 -13.06 -15.06 1.65
CA LEU A 31 -13.69 -13.81 1.22
C LEU A 31 -13.91 -13.72 -0.30
N TRP A 32 -12.90 -14.08 -1.11
CA TRP A 32 -13.02 -13.97 -2.57
C TRP A 32 -14.18 -14.79 -3.12
N LYS A 33 -14.42 -15.98 -2.57
CA LYS A 33 -15.56 -16.84 -2.97
C LYS A 33 -16.89 -16.28 -2.47
N GLN A 34 -16.93 -15.83 -1.21
CA GLN A 34 -18.16 -15.21 -0.67
C GLN A 34 -18.59 -13.99 -1.48
N LEU A 35 -17.65 -13.14 -1.86
CA LEU A 35 -17.94 -11.96 -2.66
C LEU A 35 -18.47 -12.34 -4.04
N GLN A 36 -17.90 -13.37 -4.70
CA GLN A 36 -18.39 -13.87 -5.98
C GLN A 36 -19.87 -14.31 -5.91
N GLU A 37 -20.26 -15.01 -4.84
CA GLU A 37 -21.64 -15.49 -4.64
C GLU A 37 -22.62 -14.32 -4.47
N LYS A 38 -22.16 -13.18 -3.93
CA LYS A 38 -22.99 -12.00 -3.62
C LYS A 38 -23.04 -10.95 -4.72
N VAL A 39 -22.30 -11.09 -5.81
CA VAL A 39 -22.20 -10.09 -6.89
C VAL A 39 -23.57 -9.63 -7.39
N LYS A 40 -24.50 -10.57 -7.65
CA LYS A 40 -25.85 -10.25 -8.11
C LYS A 40 -26.60 -9.38 -7.12
N SER A 41 -26.55 -9.74 -5.83
CA SER A 41 -27.20 -8.99 -4.77
C SER A 41 -26.64 -7.58 -4.65
N TYR A 42 -25.32 -7.42 -4.71
CA TYR A 42 -24.70 -6.09 -4.68
C TYR A 42 -25.10 -5.22 -5.88
N LYS A 43 -25.21 -5.82 -7.07
CA LYS A 43 -25.70 -5.10 -8.26
C LYS A 43 -27.15 -4.64 -8.10
N GLU A 44 -28.01 -5.50 -7.56
CA GLU A 44 -29.42 -5.19 -7.28
C GLU A 44 -29.58 -4.10 -6.21
N MET A 45 -28.65 -4.03 -5.23
CA MET A 45 -28.58 -2.96 -4.25
C MET A 45 -28.08 -1.62 -4.80
N GLY A 46 -27.56 -1.59 -6.04
CA GLY A 46 -27.13 -0.37 -6.70
C GLY A 46 -25.65 -0.01 -6.48
N PHE A 47 -24.81 -0.91 -5.95
CA PHE A 47 -23.38 -0.66 -5.89
C PHE A 47 -22.78 -0.59 -7.29
N SER A 48 -21.98 0.47 -7.54
CA SER A 48 -21.28 0.71 -8.80
C SER A 48 -19.82 0.31 -8.77
N ALA A 49 -19.24 0.27 -7.58
CA ALA A 49 -17.85 -0.15 -7.36
C ALA A 49 -17.68 -0.92 -6.06
N ILE A 50 -16.64 -1.73 -5.98
CA ILE A 50 -16.20 -2.42 -4.77
C ILE A 50 -14.70 -2.20 -4.53
N TRP A 51 -14.32 -1.84 -3.32
CA TRP A 51 -12.95 -1.83 -2.83
C TRP A 51 -12.64 -3.16 -2.15
N LEU A 52 -11.69 -3.91 -2.69
CA LEU A 52 -11.19 -5.17 -2.16
C LEU A 52 -9.97 -4.91 -1.26
N PRO A 53 -9.80 -5.67 -0.17
CA PRO A 53 -8.65 -5.52 0.73
C PRO A 53 -7.33 -5.88 0.03
N PRO A 54 -6.16 -5.54 0.64
CA PRO A 54 -4.86 -5.93 0.10
C PRO A 54 -4.79 -7.42 -0.16
N ALA A 55 -4.48 -7.81 -1.41
CA ALA A 55 -4.57 -9.20 -1.86
C ALA A 55 -3.25 -9.98 -1.74
N TYR A 56 -2.16 -9.29 -1.39
CA TYR A 56 -0.81 -9.86 -1.33
C TYR A 56 -0.46 -10.41 0.06
N LYS A 57 0.64 -11.17 0.11
CA LYS A 57 1.09 -11.85 1.32
C LYS A 57 1.57 -10.87 2.38
N GLY A 58 0.97 -10.93 3.55
CA GLY A 58 1.43 -10.22 4.74
C GLY A 58 2.32 -11.08 5.65
N VAL A 59 2.96 -10.44 6.63
CA VAL A 59 3.86 -11.08 7.60
C VAL A 59 3.19 -12.19 8.40
N GLY A 60 1.92 -12.04 8.74
CA GLY A 60 1.11 -13.04 9.47
C GLY A 60 0.56 -14.17 8.60
N GLY A 61 0.97 -14.28 7.33
CA GLY A 61 0.52 -15.32 6.41
C GLY A 61 -1.00 -15.33 6.25
N ILE A 62 -1.63 -16.49 6.50
CA ILE A 62 -3.08 -16.66 6.37
C ILE A 62 -3.90 -15.80 7.37
N ASN A 63 -3.28 -15.29 8.40
CA ASN A 63 -3.97 -14.47 9.42
C ASN A 63 -3.79 -12.97 9.18
N ASP A 64 -2.96 -12.55 8.23
CA ASP A 64 -2.69 -11.15 7.95
C ASP A 64 -3.80 -10.50 7.12
N ASN A 65 -4.20 -9.29 7.50
CA ASN A 65 -5.16 -8.50 6.74
C ASN A 65 -4.59 -7.91 5.44
N GLY A 66 -3.29 -8.15 5.16
CA GLY A 66 -2.58 -7.64 4.00
C GLY A 66 -1.88 -6.30 4.22
N TYR A 67 -2.14 -5.62 5.33
CA TYR A 67 -1.47 -4.35 5.68
C TYR A 67 -0.08 -4.55 6.29
N GLY A 68 0.24 -5.73 6.83
CA GLY A 68 1.60 -6.10 7.22
C GLY A 68 2.42 -6.63 6.02
N VAL A 69 2.70 -5.79 5.05
CA VAL A 69 3.21 -6.16 3.72
C VAL A 69 4.51 -6.95 3.76
N TYR A 70 4.47 -8.22 3.32
CA TYR A 70 5.67 -9.01 3.11
C TYR A 70 6.05 -9.09 1.63
N ASP A 71 5.25 -9.73 0.79
CA ASP A 71 5.54 -9.92 -0.63
C ASP A 71 4.39 -9.45 -1.52
N LEU A 72 4.57 -8.31 -2.16
CA LEU A 72 3.60 -7.69 -3.05
C LEU A 72 3.24 -8.56 -4.27
N TYR A 73 4.16 -9.42 -4.74
CA TYR A 73 3.92 -10.31 -5.88
C TYR A 73 3.23 -11.64 -5.52
N ASP A 74 3.07 -11.95 -4.22
CA ASP A 74 2.40 -13.16 -3.78
C ASP A 74 0.92 -12.91 -3.44
N LEU A 75 0.05 -13.09 -4.40
CA LEU A 75 -1.40 -12.94 -4.24
C LEU A 75 -2.09 -14.22 -3.71
N GLY A 76 -1.39 -15.02 -2.92
CA GLY A 76 -1.85 -16.34 -2.47
C GLY A 76 -1.51 -17.45 -3.46
N GLU A 77 -0.29 -17.45 -3.97
CA GLU A 77 0.23 -18.41 -4.95
C GLU A 77 1.42 -19.22 -4.41
N PHE A 78 2.21 -18.65 -3.48
CA PHE A 78 3.45 -19.25 -3.01
C PHE A 78 3.36 -19.65 -1.54
N ASN A 79 4.04 -20.77 -1.18
CA ASN A 79 4.16 -21.18 0.21
C ASN A 79 5.16 -20.26 0.93
N GLN A 80 4.64 -19.19 1.52
CA GLN A 80 5.39 -18.16 2.27
C GLN A 80 4.63 -17.82 3.55
N LYS A 81 5.36 -17.47 4.61
CA LYS A 81 4.76 -17.12 5.92
C LYS A 81 3.77 -18.19 6.43
N GLY A 82 4.10 -19.46 6.19
CA GLY A 82 3.33 -20.59 6.69
C GLY A 82 2.04 -20.92 5.92
N SER A 83 1.79 -20.29 4.77
CA SER A 83 0.61 -20.58 3.95
C SER A 83 0.84 -20.32 2.47
N ILE A 84 0.07 -20.99 1.60
CA ILE A 84 -0.04 -20.63 0.19
C ILE A 84 -1.05 -19.51 0.05
N GLU A 85 -2.23 -19.67 0.59
CA GLU A 85 -3.30 -18.67 0.54
C GLU A 85 -2.94 -17.43 1.37
N THR A 86 -3.47 -16.26 0.97
CA THR A 86 -3.64 -15.12 1.86
C THR A 86 -4.87 -15.34 2.75
N LYS A 87 -5.13 -14.44 3.69
CA LYS A 87 -6.31 -14.48 4.54
C LYS A 87 -7.62 -14.63 3.76
N TYR A 88 -7.66 -14.10 2.56
CA TYR A 88 -8.87 -13.98 1.76
C TYR A 88 -9.04 -15.08 0.71
N GLY A 89 -8.01 -15.87 0.46
CA GLY A 89 -8.01 -17.01 -0.48
C GLY A 89 -6.79 -17.03 -1.40
N THR A 90 -6.92 -17.76 -2.50
CA THR A 90 -5.86 -17.94 -3.51
C THR A 90 -5.88 -16.81 -4.55
N LYS A 91 -4.76 -16.67 -5.27
CA LYS A 91 -4.68 -15.80 -6.47
C LYS A 91 -5.75 -16.11 -7.51
N VAL A 92 -6.05 -17.39 -7.72
CA VAL A 92 -7.09 -17.82 -8.67
C VAL A 92 -8.46 -17.33 -8.23
N ASP A 93 -8.79 -17.46 -6.95
CA ASP A 93 -10.05 -16.98 -6.38
C ASP A 93 -10.14 -15.46 -6.46
N TYR A 94 -9.04 -14.75 -6.21
CA TYR A 94 -8.97 -13.29 -6.32
C TYR A 94 -9.27 -12.79 -7.73
N LEU A 95 -8.59 -13.35 -8.74
CA LEU A 95 -8.82 -12.97 -10.14
C LEU A 95 -10.23 -13.33 -10.62
N ALA A 96 -10.77 -14.47 -10.17
CA ALA A 96 -12.15 -14.85 -10.47
C ALA A 96 -13.17 -13.90 -9.82
N CYS A 97 -12.89 -13.44 -8.59
CA CYS A 97 -13.70 -12.43 -7.89
C CYS A 97 -13.76 -11.12 -8.70
N ILE A 98 -12.60 -10.58 -9.09
CA ILE A 98 -12.54 -9.37 -9.92
C ILE A 98 -13.36 -9.53 -11.19
N GLN A 99 -13.17 -10.62 -11.94
CA GLN A 99 -13.89 -10.87 -13.17
C GLN A 99 -15.42 -10.98 -12.97
N ALA A 100 -15.86 -11.56 -11.86
CA ALA A 100 -17.27 -11.70 -11.54
C ALA A 100 -17.93 -10.31 -11.34
N PHE A 101 -17.30 -9.41 -10.60
CA PHE A 101 -17.78 -8.04 -10.42
C PHE A 101 -17.78 -7.26 -11.73
N GLN A 102 -16.70 -7.32 -12.48
CA GLN A 102 -16.59 -6.62 -13.77
C GLN A 102 -17.64 -7.08 -14.77
N LYS A 103 -17.93 -8.40 -14.87
CA LYS A 103 -19.00 -8.94 -15.72
C LYS A 103 -20.39 -8.45 -15.31
N ALA A 104 -20.60 -8.15 -14.05
CA ALA A 104 -21.83 -7.56 -13.54
C ALA A 104 -21.91 -6.03 -13.73
N GLY A 105 -20.87 -5.40 -14.27
CA GLY A 105 -20.77 -3.96 -14.42
C GLY A 105 -20.59 -3.23 -13.08
N ILE A 106 -19.84 -3.83 -12.18
CA ILE A 106 -19.37 -3.23 -10.91
C ILE A 106 -17.86 -3.09 -11.04
N ASP A 107 -17.37 -1.87 -10.93
CA ASP A 107 -15.94 -1.57 -10.95
C ASP A 107 -15.23 -2.17 -9.72
N VAL A 108 -13.98 -2.59 -9.88
CA VAL A 108 -13.18 -3.16 -8.80
C VAL A 108 -11.97 -2.28 -8.52
N TYR A 109 -11.80 -1.87 -7.27
CA TYR A 109 -10.63 -1.11 -6.81
C TYR A 109 -9.76 -1.99 -5.93
N GLY A 110 -8.47 -2.05 -6.26
CA GLY A 110 -7.46 -2.77 -5.47
C GLY A 110 -6.87 -1.88 -4.40
N ASP A 111 -6.63 -2.45 -3.23
CA ASP A 111 -5.93 -1.78 -2.13
C ASP A 111 -4.42 -1.84 -2.35
N ILE A 112 -3.75 -0.72 -2.29
CA ILE A 112 -2.34 -0.54 -2.62
C ILE A 112 -1.61 0.01 -1.39
N VAL A 113 -0.79 -0.83 -0.76
CA VAL A 113 -0.01 -0.50 0.45
C VAL A 113 1.46 -0.48 0.08
N LEU A 114 2.04 0.72 0.00
CA LEU A 114 3.42 0.92 -0.45
C LEU A 114 4.34 1.54 0.61
N ASN A 115 3.82 1.98 1.74
CA ASN A 115 4.60 2.72 2.72
C ASN A 115 5.73 1.89 3.35
N HIS A 116 5.50 0.62 3.63
CA HIS A 116 6.39 -0.19 4.46
C HIS A 116 6.42 -1.66 4.07
N LYS A 117 7.38 -2.39 4.64
CA LYS A 117 7.46 -3.86 4.60
C LYS A 117 7.63 -4.44 5.99
N MET A 118 7.11 -5.67 6.18
CA MET A 118 7.18 -6.39 7.45
C MET A 118 7.55 -7.85 7.24
N GLY A 119 8.21 -8.44 8.25
CA GLY A 119 8.50 -9.89 8.26
C GLY A 119 9.58 -10.32 7.29
N ALA A 120 10.68 -9.60 7.20
CA ALA A 120 11.85 -9.97 6.40
C ALA A 120 12.30 -11.42 6.63
N ASP A 121 13.01 -11.98 5.66
CA ASP A 121 13.54 -13.35 5.70
C ASP A 121 14.82 -13.47 6.52
N GLY A 122 15.51 -12.35 6.73
CA GLY A 122 16.73 -12.27 7.50
C GLY A 122 16.97 -10.88 8.11
N THR A 123 17.99 -10.83 8.96
CA THR A 123 18.42 -9.58 9.58
C THR A 123 19.68 -9.04 8.91
N GLU A 124 19.90 -7.74 9.08
CA GLU A 124 21.12 -7.03 8.69
C GLU A 124 21.58 -6.16 9.84
N ILE A 125 22.89 -5.92 9.93
CA ILE A 125 23.47 -5.03 10.94
C ILE A 125 23.68 -3.67 10.31
N VAL A 126 23.08 -2.64 10.91
CA VAL A 126 23.14 -1.26 10.44
C VAL A 126 23.50 -0.30 11.57
N ASN A 127 24.05 0.85 11.21
CA ASN A 127 24.19 1.95 12.15
C ASN A 127 22.93 2.83 12.03
N ALA A 128 22.38 3.22 13.17
CA ALA A 128 21.16 4.00 13.25
C ALA A 128 21.15 4.93 14.45
N LYS A 129 20.20 5.83 14.48
CA LYS A 129 19.91 6.73 15.60
C LYS A 129 18.45 6.58 15.99
N GLU A 130 18.20 6.58 17.30
CA GLU A 130 16.83 6.66 17.80
C GLU A 130 16.28 8.07 17.62
N VAL A 131 15.02 8.17 17.20
CA VAL A 131 14.31 9.44 17.06
C VAL A 131 13.10 9.51 18.00
N ASN A 132 12.70 10.73 18.34
CA ASN A 132 11.54 10.98 19.18
C ASN A 132 10.25 10.62 18.40
N ARG A 133 9.41 9.71 18.95
CA ARG A 133 8.14 9.32 18.32
C ARG A 133 7.13 10.45 18.11
N GLN A 134 7.24 11.52 18.90
CA GLN A 134 6.35 12.70 18.82
C GLN A 134 6.94 13.80 17.93
N ASN A 135 8.20 13.66 17.53
CA ASN A 135 8.88 14.56 16.60
C ASN A 135 10.03 13.80 15.92
N THR A 136 9.76 13.12 14.83
CA THR A 136 10.72 12.25 14.14
C THR A 136 11.95 12.98 13.59
N ASN A 137 11.90 14.32 13.49
CA ASN A 137 13.06 15.16 13.18
C ASN A 137 14.05 15.29 14.37
N GLU A 138 13.64 14.92 15.57
CA GLU A 138 14.48 15.02 16.77
C GLU A 138 15.21 13.70 17.04
N ILE A 139 16.53 13.71 16.84
CA ILE A 139 17.41 12.60 17.18
C ILE A 139 17.65 12.63 18.70
N ILE A 140 17.45 11.49 19.37
CA ILE A 140 17.52 11.37 20.83
C ILE A 140 18.59 10.38 21.31
N SER A 141 19.37 9.78 20.42
CA SER A 141 20.51 8.92 20.76
C SER A 141 21.76 9.28 19.96
N ASP A 142 22.91 8.80 20.42
CA ASP A 142 24.11 8.69 19.60
C ASP A 142 23.95 7.59 18.55
N ASP A 143 24.89 7.53 17.59
CA ASP A 143 24.99 6.45 16.62
C ASP A 143 25.20 5.10 17.33
N GLU A 144 24.39 4.13 16.99
CA GLU A 144 24.52 2.79 17.52
C GLU A 144 24.33 1.73 16.43
N GLN A 145 24.92 0.56 16.67
CA GLN A 145 24.76 -0.58 15.77
C GLN A 145 23.59 -1.45 16.24
N ILE A 146 22.59 -1.57 15.38
CA ILE A 146 21.37 -2.36 15.60
C ILE A 146 21.27 -3.51 14.61
N GLU A 147 20.48 -4.53 14.94
CA GLU A 147 20.15 -5.65 14.05
C GLU A 147 18.69 -5.56 13.64
N VAL A 148 18.45 -5.48 12.32
CA VAL A 148 17.13 -5.11 11.77
C VAL A 148 16.63 -6.12 10.73
N TYR A 149 15.33 -6.35 10.72
CA TYR A 149 14.64 -7.21 9.75
C TYR A 149 14.39 -6.47 8.43
N THR A 150 15.40 -6.41 7.56
CA THR A 150 15.36 -5.68 6.28
C THR A 150 15.75 -6.52 5.07
N LEU A 151 16.25 -7.75 5.26
CA LEU A 151 16.60 -8.64 4.17
C LEU A 151 15.37 -9.45 3.69
N PHE A 152 14.78 -9.04 2.55
CA PHE A 152 13.66 -9.78 1.94
C PHE A 152 14.14 -10.46 0.66
N THR A 153 14.13 -11.79 0.64
CA THR A 153 14.61 -12.64 -0.45
C THR A 153 13.50 -13.45 -1.12
N PHE A 154 12.34 -13.54 -0.48
CA PHE A 154 11.15 -14.24 -0.96
C PHE A 154 11.42 -15.67 -1.44
N PRO A 155 11.97 -16.55 -0.59
CA PRO A 155 12.44 -17.87 -1.01
C PRO A 155 11.32 -18.75 -1.57
N GLY A 156 10.09 -18.62 -1.06
CA GLY A 156 8.94 -19.38 -1.54
C GLY A 156 8.50 -18.98 -2.95
N ARG A 157 8.72 -17.74 -3.35
CA ARG A 157 8.43 -17.24 -4.69
C ARG A 157 9.54 -17.59 -5.71
N ASN A 158 10.75 -17.82 -5.24
CA ASN A 158 11.89 -18.25 -6.06
C ASN A 158 12.08 -17.41 -7.33
N LYS A 159 12.16 -16.08 -7.17
CA LYS A 159 12.38 -15.08 -8.23
C LYS A 159 11.27 -14.99 -9.30
N LYS A 160 10.16 -15.69 -9.16
CA LYS A 160 9.03 -15.55 -10.09
C LYS A 160 8.46 -14.14 -9.97
N TYR A 161 8.24 -13.46 -11.08
CA TYR A 161 7.75 -12.09 -11.28
C TYR A 161 8.75 -10.97 -11.00
N SER A 162 9.65 -11.11 -10.04
CA SER A 162 10.75 -10.21 -9.75
C SER A 162 11.87 -10.96 -9.05
N ASP A 163 13.12 -10.67 -9.35
CA ASP A 163 14.30 -11.19 -8.67
C ASP A 163 14.92 -10.16 -7.71
N PHE A 164 14.22 -9.05 -7.47
CA PHE A 164 14.64 -8.00 -6.57
C PHE A 164 14.75 -8.51 -5.13
N ILE A 165 15.83 -8.13 -4.47
CA ILE A 165 16.11 -8.42 -3.05
C ILE A 165 16.15 -7.10 -2.32
N TRP A 166 15.35 -6.99 -1.26
CA TRP A 166 15.37 -5.81 -0.42
C TRP A 166 16.47 -5.93 0.63
N HIS A 167 17.18 -4.83 0.83
CA HIS A 167 18.22 -4.65 1.81
C HIS A 167 17.95 -3.37 2.61
N TRP A 168 18.62 -3.21 3.76
CA TRP A 168 18.46 -2.06 4.64
C TRP A 168 18.52 -0.71 3.91
N TYR A 169 19.34 -0.57 2.87
CA TYR A 169 19.50 0.69 2.13
C TYR A 169 18.34 1.07 1.21
N HIS A 170 17.31 0.23 1.11
CA HIS A 170 16.04 0.54 0.47
C HIS A 170 15.00 1.11 1.44
N PHE A 171 15.39 1.30 2.70
CA PHE A 171 14.53 1.79 3.77
C PHE A 171 15.16 2.99 4.46
N ASP A 172 14.34 3.89 5.00
CA ASP A 172 14.80 5.02 5.81
C ASP A 172 15.00 4.64 7.26
N GLY A 173 14.13 3.81 7.80
CA GLY A 173 14.16 3.40 9.19
C GLY A 173 13.30 2.19 9.51
N ILE A 174 13.25 1.87 10.81
CA ILE A 174 12.51 0.72 11.34
C ILE A 174 12.16 0.97 12.82
N ASP A 175 11.22 0.18 13.38
CA ASP A 175 10.80 0.32 14.77
C ASP A 175 11.27 -0.78 15.71
N TYR A 176 12.17 -1.68 15.29
CA TYR A 176 12.61 -2.79 16.10
C TYR A 176 14.08 -3.15 15.90
N ASP A 177 14.82 -3.26 17.03
CA ASP A 177 16.18 -3.81 17.09
C ASP A 177 16.14 -5.23 17.65
N GLU A 178 16.46 -6.23 16.83
CA GLU A 178 16.48 -7.65 17.23
C GLU A 178 17.55 -7.94 18.28
N LYS A 179 18.69 -7.28 18.22
CA LYS A 179 19.80 -7.50 19.14
C LYS A 179 19.47 -7.15 20.58
N THR A 180 18.74 -6.07 20.79
CA THR A 180 18.40 -5.57 22.15
C THR A 180 16.93 -5.72 22.50
N HIS A 181 16.10 -6.16 21.55
CA HIS A 181 14.64 -6.27 21.65
C HIS A 181 13.96 -4.94 22.00
N ARG A 182 14.55 -3.82 21.54
CA ARG A 182 13.95 -2.49 21.70
C ARG A 182 12.94 -2.20 20.61
N ASN A 183 11.81 -1.67 21.04
CA ASN A 183 10.76 -1.17 20.15
C ASN A 183 10.73 0.37 20.26
N THR A 184 11.40 1.02 19.30
CA THR A 184 11.47 2.47 19.13
C THR A 184 11.79 2.78 17.67
N ILE A 185 11.60 4.03 17.23
CA ILE A 185 11.87 4.40 15.84
C ILE A 185 13.36 4.69 15.67
N PHE A 186 13.99 3.97 14.75
CA PHE A 186 15.37 4.15 14.33
C PHE A 186 15.44 4.70 12.92
N LEU A 187 16.12 5.83 12.76
CA LEU A 187 16.53 6.35 11.46
C LEU A 187 17.91 5.78 11.10
N PHE A 188 18.07 5.17 9.93
CA PHE A 188 19.36 4.62 9.50
C PHE A 188 20.37 5.71 9.19
N ASN A 189 21.64 5.46 9.49
CA ASN A 189 22.69 6.42 9.18
C ASN A 189 22.79 6.64 7.67
N GLN A 190 23.04 7.88 7.27
CA GLN A 190 23.06 8.34 5.89
C GLN A 190 21.68 8.35 5.20
N LYS A 191 20.61 8.11 5.95
CA LYS A 191 19.24 8.29 5.53
C LYS A 191 18.62 9.54 6.16
N SER A 192 17.53 9.97 5.60
CA SER A 192 16.67 11.03 6.11
C SER A 192 15.24 10.66 5.80
N TRP A 193 14.33 11.03 6.66
CA TRP A 193 12.90 10.89 6.36
C TRP A 193 12.55 11.59 5.05
N ASP A 194 11.75 10.95 4.25
CA ASP A 194 11.24 11.51 3.00
C ASP A 194 10.52 12.85 3.27
N GLN A 195 10.60 13.73 2.29
CA GLN A 195 9.95 15.04 2.33
C GLN A 195 8.63 15.02 1.52
N GLU A 196 7.85 16.10 1.59
CA GLU A 196 6.54 16.21 0.94
C GLU A 196 5.52 15.19 1.50
N VAL A 197 5.65 14.85 2.78
CA VAL A 197 4.73 14.07 3.60
C VAL A 197 3.98 14.97 4.57
N ASP A 198 3.07 14.43 5.38
CA ASP A 198 2.37 15.19 6.43
C ASP A 198 3.36 15.67 7.50
N ASP A 199 3.09 16.86 8.08
CA ASP A 199 3.94 17.47 9.10
C ASP A 199 3.56 17.10 10.55
N GLU A 200 2.59 16.22 10.72
CA GLU A 200 2.27 15.59 12.02
C GLU A 200 3.52 14.90 12.57
N ASN A 201 3.76 14.98 13.88
CA ASN A 201 4.97 14.50 14.54
C ASN A 201 6.28 15.07 13.96
N GLY A 202 6.24 16.27 13.40
CA GLY A 202 7.40 16.95 12.81
C GLY A 202 7.68 16.56 11.36
N ASN A 203 7.59 15.28 11.04
CA ASN A 203 7.60 14.67 9.71
C ASN A 203 6.97 13.29 9.87
N TYR A 204 5.90 13.01 9.12
CA TYR A 204 5.17 11.75 9.29
C TYR A 204 5.42 10.75 8.18
N ASP A 205 6.65 10.66 7.69
CA ASP A 205 7.10 9.62 6.78
C ASP A 205 6.95 8.25 7.43
N TYR A 206 7.60 8.05 8.56
CA TYR A 206 7.56 6.79 9.29
C TYR A 206 6.16 6.47 9.84
N LEU A 207 5.59 5.34 9.42
CA LEU A 207 4.33 4.80 9.95
C LEU A 207 4.56 3.54 10.79
N MET A 208 5.18 2.50 10.21
CA MET A 208 5.41 1.19 10.84
C MET A 208 6.39 0.32 10.05
N GLY A 209 6.95 -0.71 10.70
CA GLY A 209 7.80 -1.72 10.05
C GLY A 209 9.09 -1.15 9.48
N ALA A 210 9.55 -1.70 8.37
CA ALA A 210 10.67 -1.15 7.59
C ALA A 210 10.10 -0.16 6.56
N ASP A 211 10.35 1.12 6.77
CA ASP A 211 9.84 2.25 6.01
C ASP A 211 10.55 2.38 4.68
N LEU A 212 9.82 2.44 3.56
CA LEU A 212 10.43 2.47 2.24
C LEU A 212 11.00 3.86 1.91
N ASP A 213 12.28 3.91 1.52
CA ASP A 213 12.97 5.12 1.04
C ASP A 213 12.55 5.45 -0.41
N PHE A 214 11.66 6.42 -0.59
CA PHE A 214 11.24 6.91 -1.91
C PHE A 214 12.26 7.87 -2.55
N GLY A 215 13.30 8.25 -1.83
CA GLY A 215 14.50 8.89 -2.40
C GLY A 215 15.42 7.90 -3.11
N ASN A 216 15.27 6.60 -2.89
CA ASN A 216 16.05 5.55 -3.52
C ASN A 216 15.44 5.11 -4.86
N GLU A 217 16.19 5.26 -5.95
CA GLU A 217 15.72 4.94 -7.31
C GLU A 217 15.33 3.46 -7.47
N GLU A 218 16.06 2.52 -6.83
CA GLU A 218 15.78 1.08 -6.92
C GLU A 218 14.46 0.75 -6.22
N THR A 219 14.19 1.37 -5.06
CA THR A 219 12.91 1.26 -4.35
C THR A 219 11.75 1.74 -5.23
N VAL A 220 11.85 2.96 -5.76
CA VAL A 220 10.83 3.55 -6.64
C VAL A 220 10.60 2.71 -7.88
N GLN A 221 11.67 2.18 -8.50
CA GLN A 221 11.57 1.33 -9.68
C GLN A 221 10.87 0.01 -9.38
N GLU A 222 11.19 -0.64 -8.25
CA GLU A 222 10.60 -1.94 -7.89
C GLU A 222 9.10 -1.80 -7.56
N VAL A 223 8.70 -0.81 -6.75
CA VAL A 223 7.28 -0.61 -6.43
C VAL A 223 6.48 -0.19 -7.67
N THR A 224 7.07 0.61 -8.56
CA THR A 224 6.47 0.99 -9.83
C THR A 224 6.27 -0.25 -10.72
N SER A 225 7.32 -1.07 -10.87
CA SER A 225 7.28 -2.30 -11.68
C SER A 225 6.22 -3.27 -11.16
N TRP A 226 6.14 -3.41 -9.83
CA TRP A 226 5.08 -4.19 -9.19
C TRP A 226 3.68 -3.65 -9.53
N LEU A 227 3.46 -2.34 -9.42
CA LEU A 227 2.13 -1.76 -9.69
C LEU A 227 1.70 -1.97 -11.16
N TYR A 228 2.64 -1.82 -12.11
CA TYR A 228 2.39 -2.16 -13.51
C TYR A 228 2.04 -3.64 -13.71
N TRP A 229 2.78 -4.56 -13.07
CA TRP A 229 2.48 -5.98 -13.08
C TRP A 229 1.11 -6.26 -12.49
N TYR A 230 0.78 -5.66 -11.34
CA TYR A 230 -0.48 -5.87 -10.65
C TYR A 230 -1.69 -5.41 -11.47
N ILE A 231 -1.65 -4.20 -12.04
CA ILE A 231 -2.71 -3.68 -12.91
C ILE A 231 -2.85 -4.55 -14.16
N ASN A 232 -1.73 -4.97 -14.76
CA ASN A 232 -1.73 -5.83 -15.94
C ASN A 232 -2.36 -7.19 -15.67
N LEU A 233 -2.04 -7.79 -14.52
CA LEU A 233 -2.57 -9.10 -14.13
C LEU A 233 -4.05 -9.04 -13.78
N THR A 234 -4.44 -8.07 -12.98
CA THR A 234 -5.78 -8.00 -12.37
C THR A 234 -6.80 -7.30 -13.25
N LYS A 235 -6.37 -6.39 -14.11
CA LYS A 235 -7.25 -5.55 -14.95
C LYS A 235 -8.27 -4.75 -14.13
N ILE A 236 -7.95 -4.41 -12.89
CA ILE A 236 -8.81 -3.61 -11.99
C ILE A 236 -9.22 -2.28 -12.60
N ASN A 237 -10.28 -1.69 -12.06
CA ASN A 237 -10.88 -0.45 -12.56
C ASN A 237 -10.41 0.79 -11.81
N GLY A 238 -9.79 0.61 -10.64
CA GLY A 238 -9.29 1.71 -9.83
C GLY A 238 -8.35 1.25 -8.73
N LEU A 239 -7.80 2.22 -8.03
CA LEU A 239 -6.84 2.05 -6.93
C LEU A 239 -7.38 2.73 -5.67
N ARG A 240 -7.30 2.05 -4.54
CA ARG A 240 -7.32 2.68 -3.24
C ARG A 240 -5.87 2.70 -2.73
N LEU A 241 -5.33 3.88 -2.54
CA LEU A 241 -3.97 4.08 -2.06
C LEU A 241 -3.98 4.22 -0.55
N ASP A 242 -3.33 3.29 0.13
CA ASP A 242 -3.20 3.26 1.58
C ASP A 242 -2.25 4.34 2.06
N ALA A 243 -2.56 4.96 3.21
CA ALA A 243 -1.66 5.78 4.01
C ALA A 243 -0.87 6.84 3.21
N VAL A 244 -1.51 7.50 2.23
CA VAL A 244 -0.83 8.39 1.28
C VAL A 244 -0.13 9.60 1.92
N LYS A 245 -0.50 9.97 3.15
CA LYS A 245 0.13 11.09 3.86
C LYS A 245 1.56 10.79 4.33
N HIS A 246 1.95 9.52 4.34
CA HIS A 246 3.26 9.02 4.74
C HIS A 246 4.21 8.78 3.56
N ILE A 247 3.75 9.01 2.33
CA ILE A 247 4.53 8.80 1.10
C ILE A 247 4.67 10.15 0.39
N PRO A 248 5.85 10.49 -0.16
CA PRO A 248 6.05 11.77 -0.85
C PRO A 248 4.98 12.04 -1.91
N ALA A 249 4.33 13.20 -1.82
CA ALA A 249 3.29 13.60 -2.79
C ALA A 249 3.82 13.59 -4.23
N SER A 250 5.09 13.94 -4.43
CA SER A 250 5.77 13.90 -5.72
C SER A 250 5.83 12.49 -6.34
N PHE A 251 5.91 11.43 -5.53
CA PHE A 251 5.86 10.06 -6.03
C PHE A 251 4.57 9.79 -6.80
N TYR A 252 3.42 10.05 -6.18
CA TYR A 252 2.12 9.84 -6.84
C TYR A 252 1.87 10.82 -7.99
N LYS A 253 2.25 12.09 -7.83
CA LYS A 253 2.18 13.11 -8.87
C LYS A 253 2.90 12.70 -10.15
N ASN A 254 4.03 12.00 -10.01
CA ASN A 254 4.83 11.56 -11.15
C ASN A 254 4.40 10.19 -11.69
N LEU A 255 3.88 9.30 -10.85
CA LEU A 255 3.52 7.93 -11.19
C LEU A 255 2.14 7.83 -11.85
N LEU A 256 1.10 8.44 -11.25
CA LEU A 256 -0.27 8.24 -11.67
C LEU A 256 -0.53 8.66 -13.13
N PRO A 257 -0.07 9.84 -13.61
CA PRO A 257 -0.25 10.21 -15.01
C PRO A 257 0.39 9.22 -15.99
N LYS A 258 1.54 8.65 -15.64
CA LYS A 258 2.21 7.63 -16.48
C LYS A 258 1.35 6.36 -16.58
N ILE A 259 0.83 5.89 -15.43
CA ILE A 259 -0.05 4.71 -15.40
C ILE A 259 -1.30 4.96 -16.26
N TYR A 260 -1.96 6.10 -16.12
CA TYR A 260 -3.17 6.40 -16.91
C TYR A 260 -2.88 6.45 -18.41
N HIS A 261 -1.76 7.05 -18.79
CA HIS A 261 -1.31 7.08 -20.19
C HIS A 261 -0.98 5.69 -20.73
N ASP A 262 -0.14 4.91 -20.03
CA ASP A 262 0.42 3.66 -20.53
C ASP A 262 -0.62 2.53 -20.60
N PHE A 263 -1.58 2.53 -19.68
CA PHE A 263 -2.71 1.59 -19.74
C PHE A 263 -3.85 2.09 -20.65
N ASN A 264 -3.76 3.32 -21.19
CA ASN A 264 -4.85 3.97 -21.93
C ASN A 264 -6.21 3.76 -21.25
N LYS A 265 -6.21 3.92 -19.92
CA LYS A 265 -7.34 3.59 -19.06
C LYS A 265 -7.44 4.61 -17.95
N GLU A 266 -8.60 5.25 -17.86
CA GLU A 266 -8.94 6.04 -16.69
C GLU A 266 -9.16 5.08 -15.51
N LEU A 267 -8.18 5.04 -14.59
CA LEU A 267 -8.30 4.34 -13.31
C LEU A 267 -8.81 5.32 -12.26
N PHE A 268 -9.99 5.06 -11.70
CA PHE A 268 -10.40 5.84 -10.54
C PHE A 268 -9.40 5.60 -9.41
N THR A 269 -8.85 6.66 -8.84
CA THR A 269 -7.86 6.57 -7.77
C THR A 269 -8.35 7.37 -6.58
N VAL A 270 -8.39 6.74 -5.40
CA VAL A 270 -8.74 7.36 -4.12
C VAL A 270 -7.67 7.06 -3.09
N GLY A 271 -7.13 8.11 -2.46
CA GLY A 271 -6.12 8.02 -1.41
C GLY A 271 -6.74 8.10 -0.01
N GLU A 272 -6.15 7.36 0.91
CA GLU A 272 -6.43 7.48 2.33
C GLU A 272 -5.47 8.50 2.95
N TYR A 273 -5.95 9.72 3.14
CA TYR A 273 -5.26 10.78 3.87
C TYR A 273 -6.02 11.03 5.18
N TRP A 274 -5.56 10.43 6.28
CA TRP A 274 -6.27 10.47 7.56
C TRP A 274 -5.95 11.75 8.34
N HIS A 275 -6.77 12.79 8.13
CA HIS A 275 -6.69 14.05 8.84
C HIS A 275 -8.09 14.68 8.96
N GLY A 276 -8.43 15.23 10.16
CA GLY A 276 -9.76 15.80 10.41
C GLY A 276 -9.97 17.23 9.87
N ASP A 277 -8.94 17.91 9.39
CA ASP A 277 -9.02 19.25 8.82
C ASP A 277 -8.97 19.21 7.28
N VAL A 278 -10.02 19.73 6.66
CA VAL A 278 -10.16 19.89 5.20
C VAL A 278 -8.95 20.59 4.57
N TYR A 279 -8.33 21.55 5.27
CA TYR A 279 -7.17 22.28 4.75
C TYR A 279 -6.01 21.35 4.37
N HIS A 280 -5.73 20.32 5.18
CA HIS A 280 -4.67 19.35 4.89
C HIS A 280 -4.99 18.49 3.66
N LEU A 281 -6.25 18.08 3.52
CA LEU A 281 -6.70 17.33 2.34
C LEU A 281 -6.59 18.18 1.06
N GLU A 282 -7.03 19.43 1.12
CA GLU A 282 -6.92 20.36 -0.03
C GLU A 282 -5.46 20.67 -0.39
N LYS A 283 -4.58 20.83 0.61
CA LYS A 283 -3.15 21.03 0.40
C LYS A 283 -2.57 19.82 -0.35
N TYR A 284 -2.79 18.62 0.16
CA TYR A 284 -2.29 17.38 -0.45
C TYR A 284 -2.81 17.18 -1.88
N LEU A 285 -4.11 17.41 -2.13
CA LEU A 285 -4.67 17.33 -3.49
C LEU A 285 -3.98 18.29 -4.47
N LYS A 286 -3.58 19.47 -4.02
CA LYS A 286 -2.80 20.41 -4.85
C LYS A 286 -1.37 19.90 -5.09
N GLU A 287 -0.74 19.32 -4.08
CA GLU A 287 0.61 18.76 -4.18
C GLU A 287 0.69 17.60 -5.16
N VAL A 288 -0.30 16.71 -5.16
CA VAL A 288 -0.43 15.62 -6.15
C VAL A 288 -1.08 16.08 -7.47
N ASN A 289 -1.24 17.37 -7.70
CA ASN A 289 -1.82 17.94 -8.92
C ASN A 289 -3.23 17.41 -9.24
N PHE A 290 -4.01 17.03 -8.22
CA PHE A 290 -5.35 16.45 -8.34
C PHE A 290 -5.40 15.14 -9.16
N GLU A 291 -4.30 14.39 -9.20
CA GLU A 291 -4.23 13.09 -9.90
C GLU A 291 -5.01 11.97 -9.18
N MET A 292 -5.53 12.24 -7.99
CA MET A 292 -6.39 11.34 -7.22
C MET A 292 -7.50 12.10 -6.49
N SER A 293 -8.51 11.37 -6.03
CA SER A 293 -9.45 11.82 -4.99
C SER A 293 -8.99 11.38 -3.61
N LEU A 294 -9.54 11.94 -2.55
CA LEU A 294 -9.33 11.46 -1.17
C LEU A 294 -10.65 11.04 -0.55
N PHE A 295 -10.60 10.14 0.43
CA PHE A 295 -11.74 9.92 1.33
C PHE A 295 -12.03 11.20 2.12
N ASP A 296 -13.30 11.50 2.35
CA ASP A 296 -13.74 12.67 3.13
C ASP A 296 -13.67 12.35 4.63
N VAL A 297 -12.43 12.24 5.13
CA VAL A 297 -12.17 11.99 6.56
C VAL A 297 -12.73 13.10 7.47
N PRO A 298 -12.70 14.39 7.10
CA PRO A 298 -13.33 15.44 7.93
C PRO A 298 -14.82 15.24 8.17
N LEU A 299 -15.53 14.52 7.30
CA LEU A 299 -16.95 14.19 7.48
C LEU A 299 -17.17 12.97 8.39
N HIS A 300 -16.14 12.13 8.57
CA HIS A 300 -16.19 10.92 9.40
C HIS A 300 -16.16 11.27 10.89
#